data_9f6b8a60d2f651d366505d0b63a382a8
#
_entry.id   9f6b8a60d2f651d366505d0b63a382a8
#
_cell.length_a   1.000
_cell.length_b   1.000
_cell.length_c   1.000
_cell.angle_alpha   90.00
_cell.angle_beta   90.00
_cell.angle_gamma   90.00
#
_symmetry.space_group_name_H-M   'P 1'
#
loop_
_entity.id
_entity.type
_entity.pdbx_description
1 polymer ?
#
loop_
_entity_poly.entity_id
_entity_poly.type
_entity_poly.pdbx_seq_one_letter_code
_entity_poly.pdbx_strand_id
1 'polypeptide(L)'
;MNAMQRLNRIVKEKGPLIAGLDPDFDKIKQVWITQNEELVADGKLEGDPEKNRTIMGTFCQDYIEAVKESVGVIKINSAFFEAMQMEDLYWNIAMNAQMEGLYVIGDLKRADIGNTSMEYAKAYLDATSPFDAITVNPYFGTDGIKPFLDLAKKNDKGIFVLAKTSNQSSAEI
;
A
#
# COMPACT_ATOMS: atom_id res chain seq x y z
N MET A 1 -4.94 7.24 -21.23
CA MET A 1 -5.56 7.94 -20.05
C MET A 1 -4.59 7.77 -18.91
N ASN A 2 -4.08 8.86 -18.36
CA ASN A 2 -3.10 8.77 -17.27
C ASN A 2 -3.73 8.34 -15.94
N ALA A 3 -2.89 7.98 -14.95
CA ALA A 3 -3.33 7.45 -13.65
C ALA A 3 -4.34 8.37 -12.95
N MET A 4 -4.12 9.67 -12.96
CA MET A 4 -5.03 10.62 -12.29
C MET A 4 -6.37 10.76 -13.02
N GLN A 5 -6.38 10.63 -14.34
CA GLN A 5 -7.63 10.59 -15.12
C GLN A 5 -8.41 9.30 -14.85
N ARG A 6 -7.69 8.15 -14.69
CA ARG A 6 -8.31 6.89 -14.25
C ARG A 6 -8.94 7.04 -12.87
N LEU A 7 -8.19 7.59 -11.90
CA LEU A 7 -8.68 7.85 -10.56
C LEU A 7 -9.95 8.71 -10.58
N ASN A 8 -9.93 9.82 -11.32
CA ASN A 8 -11.11 10.70 -11.44
C ASN A 8 -12.33 9.98 -12.03
N ARG A 9 -12.13 9.08 -12.99
CA ARG A 9 -13.22 8.24 -13.53
C ARG A 9 -13.76 7.30 -12.46
N ILE A 10 -12.88 6.59 -11.75
CA ILE A 10 -13.27 5.67 -10.68
C ILE A 10 -14.07 6.39 -9.60
N VAL A 11 -13.62 7.56 -9.18
CA VAL A 11 -14.34 8.37 -8.18
C VAL A 11 -15.74 8.77 -8.65
N LYS A 12 -15.92 9.04 -9.94
CA LYS A 12 -17.27 9.34 -10.50
C LYS A 12 -18.16 8.10 -10.57
N GLU A 13 -17.60 6.94 -10.82
CA GLU A 13 -18.33 5.67 -11.01
C GLU A 13 -18.63 4.96 -9.67
N LYS A 14 -17.65 4.91 -8.76
CA LYS A 14 -17.72 4.14 -7.49
C LYS A 14 -17.71 5.02 -6.23
N GLY A 15 -17.65 6.35 -6.37
CA GLY A 15 -17.59 7.27 -5.24
C GLY A 15 -16.17 7.56 -4.74
N PRO A 16 -16.02 8.48 -3.76
CA PRO A 16 -14.73 8.99 -3.31
C PRO A 16 -14.06 8.15 -2.20
N LEU A 17 -14.64 7.00 -1.84
CA LEU A 17 -14.09 6.17 -0.75
C LEU A 17 -12.86 5.40 -1.21
N ILE A 18 -11.86 5.35 -0.34
CA ILE A 18 -10.64 4.57 -0.48
C ILE A 18 -10.59 3.55 0.66
N ALA A 19 -10.46 2.27 0.34
CA ALA A 19 -10.21 1.26 1.35
C ALA A 19 -8.76 1.37 1.84
N GLY A 20 -8.54 1.51 3.15
CA GLY A 20 -7.22 1.53 3.77
C GLY A 20 -6.83 0.14 4.25
N LEU A 21 -5.73 -0.40 3.78
CA LEU A 21 -5.17 -1.66 4.26
C LEU A 21 -3.90 -1.38 5.09
N ASP A 22 -4.11 -1.32 6.40
CA ASP A 22 -3.08 -1.11 7.44
C ASP A 22 -3.07 -2.35 8.36
N PRO A 23 -2.48 -3.49 7.94
CA PRO A 23 -2.67 -4.79 8.56
C PRO A 23 -1.81 -4.95 9.82
N ASP A 24 -2.33 -4.53 10.97
CA ASP A 24 -1.73 -4.70 12.29
C ASP A 24 -1.69 -6.19 12.65
N PHE A 25 -0.52 -6.79 12.53
CA PHE A 25 -0.36 -8.25 12.66
C PHE A 25 -0.79 -8.79 14.03
N ASP A 26 -0.54 -8.06 15.11
CA ASP A 26 -0.91 -8.53 16.46
C ASP A 26 -2.43 -8.64 16.61
N LYS A 27 -3.17 -7.68 16.05
CA LYS A 27 -4.63 -7.72 16.04
C LYS A 27 -5.16 -8.83 15.13
N ILE A 28 -4.58 -8.96 13.94
CA ILE A 28 -4.95 -9.99 12.97
C ILE A 28 -4.72 -11.37 13.58
N LYS A 29 -3.55 -11.61 14.16
CA LYS A 29 -3.19 -12.85 14.82
C LYS A 29 -4.16 -13.21 15.94
N GLN A 30 -4.55 -12.24 16.76
CA GLN A 30 -5.50 -12.46 17.85
C GLN A 30 -6.88 -12.92 17.34
N VAL A 31 -7.41 -12.25 16.31
CA VAL A 31 -8.69 -12.64 15.68
C VAL A 31 -8.59 -14.00 15.04
N TRP A 32 -7.49 -14.26 14.29
CA TRP A 32 -7.26 -15.53 13.61
C TRP A 32 -7.19 -16.71 14.59
N ILE A 33 -6.48 -16.55 15.72
CA ILE A 33 -6.40 -17.54 16.79
C ILE A 33 -7.81 -17.86 17.33
N THR A 34 -8.61 -16.86 17.61
CA THR A 34 -9.98 -17.05 18.11
C THR A 34 -10.87 -17.81 17.14
N GLN A 35 -10.68 -17.62 15.84
CA GLN A 35 -11.45 -18.31 14.80
C GLN A 35 -10.95 -19.72 14.49
N ASN A 36 -9.73 -20.06 14.89
CA ASN A 36 -9.05 -21.31 14.55
C ASN A 36 -8.46 -21.99 15.80
N GLU A 37 -9.18 -22.00 16.90
CA GLU A 37 -8.72 -22.53 18.20
C GLU A 37 -8.19 -23.97 18.12
N GLU A 38 -8.81 -24.84 17.29
CA GLU A 38 -8.36 -26.21 17.09
C GLU A 38 -6.95 -26.31 16.48
N LEU A 39 -6.58 -25.36 15.61
CA LEU A 39 -5.24 -25.32 14.98
C LEU A 39 -4.16 -24.76 15.93
N VAL A 40 -4.61 -24.05 16.98
CA VAL A 40 -3.72 -23.41 17.98
C VAL A 40 -3.37 -24.37 19.12
N ALA A 41 -4.23 -25.35 19.42
CA ALA A 41 -4.08 -26.29 20.53
C ALA A 41 -2.76 -27.10 20.47
N ASP A 42 -2.11 -27.20 19.32
CA ASP A 42 -0.84 -27.90 19.12
C ASP A 42 0.42 -27.07 19.51
N GLY A 43 0.27 -25.84 20.03
CA GLY A 43 1.41 -24.99 20.47
C GLY A 43 2.36 -24.53 19.35
N LYS A 44 2.04 -24.76 18.09
CA LYS A 44 2.94 -24.58 16.93
C LYS A 44 2.85 -23.18 16.27
N LEU A 45 2.12 -22.26 16.85
CA LEU A 45 1.86 -20.94 16.22
C LEU A 45 2.80 -19.82 16.65
N GLU A 46 3.51 -19.97 17.76
CA GLU A 46 4.44 -18.94 18.20
C GLU A 46 5.79 -19.08 17.49
N GLY A 47 6.17 -18.00 16.77
CA GLY A 47 7.52 -17.87 16.19
C GLY A 47 7.76 -18.51 14.83
N ASP A 48 6.72 -19.06 14.16
CA ASP A 48 6.88 -19.61 12.81
C ASP A 48 6.63 -18.51 11.74
N PRO A 49 7.68 -18.04 11.03
CA PRO A 49 7.57 -16.97 10.03
C PRO A 49 6.62 -17.32 8.88
N GLU A 50 6.57 -18.57 8.42
CA GLU A 50 5.72 -19.01 7.31
C GLU A 50 4.24 -18.98 7.69
N LYS A 51 3.91 -19.34 8.92
CA LYS A 51 2.54 -19.22 9.43
C LYS A 51 2.11 -17.78 9.59
N ASN A 52 2.98 -16.92 10.14
CA ASN A 52 2.72 -15.49 10.25
C ASN A 52 2.46 -14.89 8.87
N ARG A 53 3.24 -15.28 7.87
CA ARG A 53 3.06 -14.87 6.49
C ARG A 53 1.73 -15.34 5.91
N THR A 54 1.35 -16.58 6.15
CA THR A 54 0.06 -17.14 5.71
C THR A 54 -1.10 -16.39 6.32
N ILE A 55 -1.08 -16.14 7.64
CA ILE A 55 -2.12 -15.38 8.36
C ILE A 55 -2.27 -13.97 7.77
N MET A 56 -1.14 -13.27 7.62
CA MET A 56 -1.13 -11.91 7.04
C MET A 56 -1.66 -11.91 5.60
N GLY A 57 -1.20 -12.85 4.78
CA GLY A 57 -1.61 -12.96 3.38
C GLY A 57 -3.08 -13.27 3.22
N THR A 58 -3.60 -14.24 3.99
CA THR A 58 -5.03 -14.60 3.99
C THR A 58 -5.89 -13.40 4.40
N PHE A 59 -5.56 -12.74 5.50
CA PHE A 59 -6.29 -11.55 5.94
C PHE A 59 -6.33 -10.47 4.86
N CYS A 60 -5.20 -10.17 4.22
CA CYS A 60 -5.14 -9.14 3.19
C CYS A 60 -5.97 -9.51 1.95
N GLN A 61 -5.97 -10.78 1.55
CA GLN A 61 -6.78 -11.28 0.44
C GLN A 61 -8.27 -11.21 0.77
N ASP A 62 -8.68 -11.67 1.95
CA ASP A 62 -10.06 -11.60 2.41
C ASP A 62 -10.56 -10.16 2.50
N TYR A 63 -9.68 -9.24 2.94
CA TYR A 63 -9.99 -7.81 2.96
C TYR A 63 -10.24 -7.25 1.54
N ILE A 64 -9.37 -7.55 0.58
CA ILE A 64 -9.54 -7.14 -0.82
C ILE A 64 -10.86 -7.68 -1.36
N GLU A 65 -11.14 -8.95 -1.16
CA GLU A 65 -12.39 -9.59 -1.60
C GLU A 65 -13.63 -8.91 -1.01
N ALA A 66 -13.59 -8.57 0.27
CA ALA A 66 -14.70 -7.92 0.96
C ALA A 66 -14.99 -6.49 0.47
N VAL A 67 -13.94 -5.75 0.00
CA VAL A 67 -14.11 -4.34 -0.35
C VAL A 67 -14.20 -4.06 -1.86
N LYS A 68 -13.74 -4.97 -2.73
CA LYS A 68 -13.56 -4.72 -4.18
C LYS A 68 -14.82 -4.29 -4.92
N GLU A 69 -15.99 -4.76 -4.47
CA GLU A 69 -17.26 -4.37 -5.06
C GLU A 69 -17.76 -3.00 -4.56
N SER A 70 -17.35 -2.61 -3.35
CA SER A 70 -17.83 -1.40 -2.68
C SER A 70 -16.97 -0.15 -2.96
N VAL A 71 -15.69 -0.33 -3.31
CA VAL A 71 -14.75 0.77 -3.59
C VAL A 71 -14.01 0.55 -4.90
N GLY A 72 -13.51 1.62 -5.49
CA GLY A 72 -12.66 1.52 -6.68
C GLY A 72 -11.17 1.70 -6.40
N VAL A 73 -10.79 2.02 -5.17
CA VAL A 73 -9.44 2.39 -4.79
C VAL A 73 -9.05 1.71 -3.47
N ILE A 74 -7.86 1.16 -3.42
CA ILE A 74 -7.24 0.65 -2.19
C ILE A 74 -5.90 1.34 -1.94
N LYS A 75 -5.62 1.68 -0.68
CA LYS A 75 -4.34 2.22 -0.24
C LYS A 75 -3.69 1.24 0.73
N ILE A 76 -2.53 0.70 0.36
CA ILE A 76 -1.81 -0.33 1.11
C ILE A 76 -0.58 0.29 1.77
N ASN A 77 -0.48 0.18 3.08
CA ASN A 77 0.60 0.79 3.86
C ASN A 77 1.79 -0.17 4.00
N SER A 78 2.94 0.21 3.42
CA SER A 78 4.15 -0.62 3.38
C SER A 78 4.73 -0.89 4.77
N ALA A 79 4.58 0.04 5.72
CA ALA A 79 5.22 -0.05 7.03
C ALA A 79 4.84 -1.33 7.81
N PHE A 80 3.60 -1.81 7.65
CA PHE A 80 3.13 -3.03 8.32
C PHE A 80 3.78 -4.30 7.76
N PHE A 81 4.14 -4.29 6.50
CA PHE A 81 4.84 -5.40 5.84
C PHE A 81 6.35 -5.32 6.10
N GLU A 82 6.94 -4.13 6.03
CA GLU A 82 8.35 -3.88 6.34
C GLU A 82 8.68 -4.28 7.79
N ALA A 83 7.80 -3.95 8.75
CA ALA A 83 7.97 -4.33 10.15
C ALA A 83 8.03 -5.87 10.37
N MET A 84 7.40 -6.63 9.49
CA MET A 84 7.37 -8.10 9.51
C MET A 84 8.37 -8.74 8.54
N GLN A 85 9.19 -7.95 7.84
CA GLN A 85 10.11 -8.42 6.78
C GLN A 85 9.38 -9.20 5.67
N MET A 86 8.21 -8.70 5.27
CA MET A 86 7.31 -9.30 4.28
C MET A 86 7.11 -8.39 3.05
N GLU A 87 8.17 -7.74 2.58
CA GLU A 87 8.11 -6.81 1.45
C GLU A 87 7.62 -7.48 0.17
N ASP A 88 7.99 -8.72 -0.06
CA ASP A 88 7.51 -9.50 -1.20
C ASP A 88 6.00 -9.81 -1.10
N LEU A 89 5.48 -10.05 0.11
CA LEU A 89 4.04 -10.18 0.32
C LEU A 89 3.31 -8.86 0.01
N TYR A 90 3.87 -7.71 0.40
CA TYR A 90 3.34 -6.39 0.05
C TYR A 90 3.12 -6.25 -1.47
N TRP A 91 4.12 -6.65 -2.27
CA TRP A 91 4.02 -6.63 -3.73
C TRP A 91 2.95 -7.59 -4.26
N ASN A 92 2.88 -8.79 -3.71
CA ASN A 92 1.88 -9.80 -4.10
C ASN A 92 0.45 -9.33 -3.80
N ILE A 93 0.23 -8.70 -2.65
CA ILE A 93 -1.07 -8.14 -2.27
C ILE A 93 -1.45 -6.96 -3.18
N ALA A 94 -0.50 -6.09 -3.51
CA ALA A 94 -0.74 -5.00 -4.47
C ALA A 94 -1.11 -5.53 -5.86
N MET A 95 -0.42 -6.59 -6.32
CA MET A 95 -0.70 -7.24 -7.60
C MET A 95 -2.09 -7.90 -7.60
N ASN A 96 -2.46 -8.59 -6.51
CA ASN A 96 -3.79 -9.16 -6.34
C ASN A 96 -4.87 -8.07 -6.42
N ALA A 97 -4.73 -6.98 -5.68
CA ALA A 97 -5.67 -5.86 -5.72
C ALA A 97 -5.81 -5.25 -7.13
N GLN A 98 -4.70 -5.13 -7.88
CA GLN A 98 -4.72 -4.67 -9.27
C GLN A 98 -5.47 -5.65 -10.19
N MET A 99 -5.26 -6.95 -10.02
CA MET A 99 -5.96 -8.00 -10.79
C MET A 99 -7.47 -7.99 -10.52
N GLU A 100 -7.89 -7.64 -9.31
CA GLU A 100 -9.30 -7.44 -8.94
C GLU A 100 -9.87 -6.10 -9.46
N GLY A 101 -9.10 -5.35 -10.24
CA GLY A 101 -9.55 -4.11 -10.89
C GLY A 101 -9.51 -2.85 -10.01
N LEU A 102 -8.94 -2.93 -8.83
CA LEU A 102 -8.78 -1.78 -7.94
C LEU A 102 -7.65 -0.85 -8.44
N TYR A 103 -7.81 0.43 -8.23
CA TYR A 103 -6.73 1.41 -8.32
C TYR A 103 -5.88 1.32 -7.05
N VAL A 104 -4.60 0.98 -7.19
CA VAL A 104 -3.73 0.67 -6.05
C VAL A 104 -2.83 1.85 -5.72
N ILE A 105 -2.91 2.34 -4.48
CA ILE A 105 -2.03 3.37 -3.94
C ILE A 105 -1.06 2.74 -2.94
N GLY A 106 0.23 2.83 -3.22
CA GLY A 106 1.28 2.47 -2.25
C GLY A 106 1.48 3.60 -1.24
N ASP A 107 1.14 3.37 0.03
CA ASP A 107 1.39 4.34 1.10
C ASP A 107 2.80 4.15 1.67
N LEU A 108 3.77 4.80 1.03
CA LEU A 108 5.21 4.62 1.26
C LEU A 108 5.87 5.81 1.94
N LYS A 109 5.34 7.01 1.67
CA LYS A 109 5.88 8.31 2.13
C LYS A 109 7.39 8.47 1.87
N ARG A 110 7.87 7.95 0.70
CA ARG A 110 9.30 8.00 0.35
C ARG A 110 9.77 9.43 0.14
N ALA A 111 10.99 9.70 0.55
CA ALA A 111 11.69 10.96 0.36
C ALA A 111 13.19 10.72 0.32
N ASP A 112 13.87 11.35 -0.63
CA ASP A 112 15.32 11.40 -0.71
C ASP A 112 15.73 12.47 -1.74
N ILE A 113 17.03 12.59 -2.04
CA ILE A 113 17.56 13.50 -3.04
C ILE A 113 18.18 12.77 -4.22
N GLY A 114 18.22 13.44 -5.38
CA GLY A 114 19.00 13.03 -6.55
C GLY A 114 18.78 11.59 -6.98
N ASN A 115 19.87 10.83 -7.05
CA ASN A 115 19.85 9.46 -7.54
C ASN A 115 19.04 8.50 -6.65
N THR A 116 19.06 8.69 -5.33
CA THR A 116 18.31 7.84 -4.40
C THR A 116 16.79 7.99 -4.61
N SER A 117 16.31 9.23 -4.79
CA SER A 117 14.91 9.47 -5.18
C SER A 117 14.54 8.76 -6.49
N MET A 118 15.46 8.73 -7.47
CA MET A 118 15.24 8.03 -8.72
C MET A 118 15.15 6.50 -8.53
N GLU A 119 15.98 5.92 -7.66
CA GLU A 119 15.91 4.47 -7.38
C GLU A 119 14.59 4.10 -6.67
N TYR A 120 14.12 4.90 -5.71
CA TYR A 120 12.78 4.73 -5.15
C TYR A 120 11.68 4.89 -6.20
N ALA A 121 11.79 5.89 -7.07
CA ALA A 121 10.82 6.06 -8.15
C ALA A 121 10.78 4.84 -9.08
N LYS A 122 11.94 4.31 -9.50
CA LYS A 122 12.02 3.10 -10.32
C LYS A 122 11.39 1.88 -9.62
N ALA A 123 11.66 1.70 -8.32
CA ALA A 123 11.11 0.59 -7.57
C ALA A 123 9.57 0.54 -7.62
N TYR A 124 8.89 1.68 -7.52
CA TYR A 124 7.44 1.72 -7.32
C TYR A 124 6.64 2.30 -8.49
N LEU A 125 7.25 3.07 -9.39
CA LEU A 125 6.59 3.74 -10.50
C LEU A 125 7.04 3.23 -11.88
N ASP A 126 7.73 2.08 -11.92
CA ASP A 126 8.00 1.41 -13.19
C ASP A 126 6.68 1.01 -13.88
N ALA A 127 6.72 0.85 -15.21
CA ALA A 127 5.55 0.51 -16.00
C ALA A 127 4.91 -0.83 -15.57
N THR A 128 5.72 -1.77 -15.07
CA THR A 128 5.29 -3.10 -14.63
C THR A 128 4.85 -3.15 -13.15
N SER A 129 5.02 -2.05 -12.42
CA SER A 129 4.62 -1.95 -11.02
C SER A 129 3.11 -2.12 -10.85
N PRO A 130 2.64 -2.85 -9.83
CA PRO A 130 1.21 -2.96 -9.53
C PRO A 130 0.60 -1.67 -8.97
N PHE A 131 1.42 -0.73 -8.52
CA PHE A 131 0.93 0.53 -7.98
C PHE A 131 0.55 1.51 -9.09
N ASP A 132 -0.65 2.05 -9.04
CA ASP A 132 -1.10 3.13 -9.90
C ASP A 132 -0.59 4.50 -9.42
N ALA A 133 -0.40 4.63 -8.11
CA ALA A 133 0.19 5.82 -7.48
C ALA A 133 0.88 5.46 -6.17
N ILE A 134 1.74 6.37 -5.69
CA ILE A 134 2.40 6.26 -4.39
C ILE A 134 2.34 7.57 -3.61
N THR A 135 2.48 7.51 -2.29
CA THR A 135 2.68 8.69 -1.45
C THR A 135 4.15 9.06 -1.37
N VAL A 136 4.45 10.36 -1.43
CA VAL A 136 5.81 10.92 -1.34
C VAL A 136 5.86 12.07 -0.36
N ASN A 137 6.99 12.23 0.32
CA ASN A 137 7.19 13.29 1.30
C ASN A 137 8.00 14.44 0.64
N PRO A 138 7.52 15.70 0.69
CA PRO A 138 8.16 16.83 0.03
C PRO A 138 9.29 17.49 0.83
N TYR A 139 9.74 16.91 1.92
CA TYR A 139 10.70 17.53 2.83
C TYR A 139 11.96 18.05 2.13
N PHE A 140 12.46 17.33 1.12
CA PHE A 140 13.63 17.73 0.33
C PHE A 140 13.32 18.71 -0.82
N GLY A 141 12.11 19.23 -0.89
CA GLY A 141 11.70 20.21 -1.90
C GLY A 141 11.56 19.62 -3.30
N THR A 142 11.66 20.51 -4.31
CA THR A 142 11.42 20.15 -5.72
C THR A 142 12.38 19.08 -6.22
N ASP A 143 13.63 19.13 -5.81
CA ASP A 143 14.67 18.17 -6.23
C ASP A 143 14.35 16.75 -5.78
N GLY A 144 13.79 16.60 -4.57
CA GLY A 144 13.38 15.31 -4.04
C GLY A 144 12.13 14.76 -4.73
N ILE A 145 11.20 15.62 -5.15
CA ILE A 145 9.94 15.22 -5.79
C ILE A 145 10.09 14.96 -7.29
N LYS A 146 10.95 15.71 -7.97
CA LYS A 146 11.07 15.69 -9.43
C LYS A 146 11.32 14.29 -10.01
N PRO A 147 12.21 13.43 -9.46
CA PRO A 147 12.41 12.08 -9.98
C PRO A 147 11.14 11.23 -9.98
N PHE A 148 10.35 11.30 -8.90
CA PHE A 148 9.05 10.60 -8.82
C PHE A 148 8.06 11.13 -9.84
N LEU A 149 7.96 12.45 -9.99
CA LEU A 149 7.02 13.08 -10.92
C LEU A 149 7.35 12.76 -12.37
N ASP A 150 8.64 12.81 -12.74
CA ASP A 150 9.10 12.54 -14.11
C ASP A 150 8.81 11.08 -14.50
N LEU A 151 9.12 10.13 -13.60
CA LEU A 151 8.88 8.72 -13.89
C LEU A 151 7.40 8.36 -13.87
N ALA A 152 6.63 8.95 -12.94
CA ALA A 152 5.18 8.79 -12.91
C ALA A 152 4.53 9.25 -14.22
N LYS A 153 4.91 10.41 -14.73
CA LYS A 153 4.43 10.92 -16.03
C LYS A 153 4.81 10.00 -17.19
N LYS A 154 6.04 9.49 -17.20
CA LYS A 154 6.53 8.60 -18.26
C LYS A 154 5.75 7.29 -18.32
N ASN A 155 5.35 6.73 -17.17
CA ASN A 155 4.77 5.41 -17.04
C ASN A 155 3.26 5.43 -16.73
N ASP A 156 2.59 6.58 -16.91
CA ASP A 156 1.17 6.75 -16.60
C ASP A 156 0.79 6.39 -15.17
N LYS A 157 1.69 6.68 -14.22
CA LYS A 157 1.50 6.53 -12.77
C LYS A 157 1.17 7.88 -12.12
N GLY A 158 0.81 7.86 -10.83
CA GLY A 158 0.53 9.04 -10.02
C GLY A 158 1.42 9.17 -8.80
N ILE A 159 1.46 10.37 -8.24
CA ILE A 159 2.04 10.61 -6.90
C ILE A 159 1.07 11.43 -6.06
N PHE A 160 1.01 11.12 -4.76
CA PHE A 160 0.34 11.90 -3.74
C PHE A 160 1.40 12.54 -2.85
N VAL A 161 1.54 13.85 -2.95
CA VAL A 161 2.51 14.62 -2.16
C VAL A 161 1.89 14.98 -0.83
N LEU A 162 2.56 14.70 0.29
CA LEU A 162 2.11 15.11 1.61
C LEU A 162 2.10 16.63 1.70
N ALA A 163 0.95 17.23 2.05
CA ALA A 163 0.81 18.67 2.27
C ALA A 163 0.51 18.97 3.74
N LYS A 164 -0.50 18.29 4.30
CA LYS A 164 -0.86 18.34 5.71
C LYS A 164 -1.24 16.94 6.19
N THR A 165 -0.72 16.54 7.32
CA THR A 165 -0.99 15.24 7.92
C THR A 165 -2.01 15.34 9.06
N SER A 166 -2.58 14.20 9.49
CA SER A 166 -3.65 14.16 10.49
C SER A 166 -3.17 14.00 11.94
N ASN A 167 -1.85 13.85 12.14
CA ASN A 167 -1.26 13.72 13.48
C ASN A 167 -1.27 15.04 14.26
N GLN A 168 -1.18 14.96 15.57
CA GLN A 168 -1.24 16.11 16.48
C GLN A 168 -0.21 17.20 16.12
N SER A 169 1.02 16.81 15.79
CA SER A 169 2.13 17.74 15.45
C SER A 169 2.07 18.26 14.02
N SER A 170 0.99 18.05 13.28
CA SER A 170 0.86 18.54 11.89
C SER A 170 0.83 20.07 11.77
N ALA A 171 0.72 20.79 12.89
CA ALA A 171 0.78 22.25 12.94
C ALA A 171 2.19 22.80 13.19
N GLU A 172 3.19 21.93 13.40
CA GLU A 172 4.58 22.32 13.67
C GLU A 172 5.39 22.51 12.37
N ILE A 173 4.80 22.15 11.21
CA ILE A 173 5.42 22.21 9.87
C ILE A 173 4.60 23.12 8.97
#